data_e395a7b7604edde249b934e991a46f67
#
_entry.id   e395a7b7604edde249b934e991a46f67
#
_cell.length_a   1.000
_cell.length_b   1.000
_cell.length_c   1.000
_cell.angle_alpha   90.00
_cell.angle_beta   90.00
_cell.angle_gamma   90.00
#
_symmetry.space_group_name_H-M   'P 1'
#
loop_
_entity.id
_entity.type
_entity.pdbx_description
1 polymer ?
#
loop_
_entity_poly.entity_id
_entity_poly.type
_entity_poly.pdbx_seq_one_letter_code
_entity_poly.pdbx_strand_id
1 'polypeptide(L)'
;YLPDSSCLPEKMLVSDIVRLYEIFFADFDAEKCRELLATFAIGLSKTPEEMSKGMIDKLQISLVMARRARLYLLDEPIGGVDVEAREHVLDLILENFNPKGTMLIVTHLIHDIERLFDDVIVLKEGRVETFTASDSLRAQYGGSLEEALKAMFREEAAR
;
A
#
# COMPACT_ATOMS: atom_id res chain seq x y z
N TYR A 1 -4.68 7.88 3.41
CA TYR A 1 -4.80 6.56 4.04
C TYR A 1 -5.49 5.57 3.10
N LEU A 2 -4.93 4.39 2.94
CA LEU A 2 -5.49 3.24 2.25
C LEU A 2 -5.85 2.19 3.32
N PRO A 3 -7.14 1.92 3.60
CA PRO A 3 -7.55 0.87 4.53
C PRO A 3 -7.52 -0.52 3.85
N ASP A 4 -7.35 -1.59 4.65
CA ASP A 4 -7.44 -2.99 4.18
C ASP A 4 -8.83 -3.31 3.58
N SER A 5 -9.89 -2.77 4.15
CA SER A 5 -11.25 -2.94 3.62
C SER A 5 -11.76 -1.65 2.98
N SER A 6 -12.40 -1.80 1.82
CA SER A 6 -12.91 -0.66 1.07
C SER A 6 -14.01 0.11 1.81
N CYS A 7 -13.86 1.44 1.85
CA CYS A 7 -14.88 2.38 2.31
C CYS A 7 -15.51 3.15 1.13
N LEU A 8 -15.31 2.71 -0.10
CA LEU A 8 -15.87 3.38 -1.28
C LEU A 8 -17.38 3.14 -1.39
N PRO A 9 -18.16 4.13 -1.86
CA PRO A 9 -19.59 3.96 -2.10
C PRO A 9 -19.85 2.93 -3.20
N GLU A 10 -20.44 1.80 -2.87
CA GLU A 10 -20.58 0.62 -3.76
C GLU A 10 -21.31 0.94 -5.08
N LYS A 11 -22.31 1.85 -5.05
CA LYS A 11 -23.18 2.17 -6.20
C LYS A 11 -22.79 3.48 -6.93
N MET A 12 -21.71 4.10 -6.53
CA MET A 12 -21.23 5.34 -7.17
C MET A 12 -20.33 4.99 -8.35
N LEU A 13 -20.47 5.72 -9.46
CA LEU A 13 -19.59 5.55 -10.60
C LEU A 13 -18.14 5.94 -10.21
N VAL A 14 -17.16 5.25 -10.77
CA VAL A 14 -15.73 5.60 -10.59
C VAL A 14 -15.46 7.05 -10.97
N SER A 15 -16.08 7.55 -12.06
CA SER A 15 -15.98 8.95 -12.46
C SER A 15 -16.42 9.92 -11.37
N ASP A 16 -17.49 9.58 -10.64
CA ASP A 16 -18.01 10.44 -9.56
C ASP A 16 -17.15 10.33 -8.30
N ILE A 17 -16.61 9.17 -8.01
CA ILE A 17 -15.62 8.96 -6.93
C ILE A 17 -14.37 9.82 -7.20
N VAL A 18 -13.82 9.80 -8.41
CA VAL A 18 -12.66 10.63 -8.80
C VAL A 18 -13.01 12.11 -8.62
N ARG A 19 -14.20 12.54 -9.05
CA ARG A 19 -14.66 13.93 -8.88
C ARG A 19 -14.82 14.33 -7.41
N LEU A 20 -15.30 13.43 -6.56
CA LEU A 20 -15.35 13.68 -5.11
C LEU A 20 -13.97 13.92 -4.53
N TYR A 21 -12.99 13.10 -4.89
CA TYR A 21 -11.60 13.28 -4.45
C TYR A 21 -11.02 14.62 -4.92
N GLU A 22 -11.30 15.03 -6.16
CA GLU A 22 -10.91 16.33 -6.71
C GLU A 22 -11.52 17.51 -5.93
N ILE A 23 -12.78 17.38 -5.46
CA ILE A 23 -13.44 18.41 -4.67
C ILE A 23 -12.90 18.47 -3.23
N PHE A 24 -12.69 17.32 -2.59
CA PHE A 24 -12.35 17.28 -1.18
C PHE A 24 -10.85 17.43 -0.89
N PHE A 25 -9.98 17.12 -1.87
CA PHE A 25 -8.54 17.11 -1.67
C PHE A 25 -7.83 18.03 -2.66
N ALA A 26 -7.38 19.18 -2.18
CA ALA A 26 -6.68 20.19 -3.00
C ALA A 26 -5.35 19.68 -3.62
N ASP A 27 -4.78 18.62 -3.08
CA ASP A 27 -3.55 17.97 -3.55
C ASP A 27 -3.81 16.73 -4.43
N PHE A 28 -5.07 16.50 -4.83
CA PHE A 28 -5.44 15.38 -5.69
C PHE A 28 -5.26 15.75 -7.17
N ASP A 29 -4.62 14.87 -7.90
CA ASP A 29 -4.38 14.99 -9.34
C ASP A 29 -5.32 14.04 -10.08
N ALA A 30 -6.44 14.58 -10.57
CA ALA A 30 -7.48 13.78 -11.23
C ALA A 30 -7.02 13.21 -12.59
N GLU A 31 -6.09 13.86 -13.29
CA GLU A 31 -5.53 13.36 -14.55
C GLU A 31 -4.65 12.14 -14.27
N LYS A 32 -3.72 12.26 -13.33
CA LYS A 32 -2.90 11.14 -12.84
C LYS A 32 -3.76 9.96 -12.36
N CYS A 33 -4.85 10.23 -11.64
CA CYS A 33 -5.77 9.17 -11.22
C CYS A 33 -6.37 8.42 -12.41
N ARG A 34 -6.81 9.14 -13.45
CA ARG A 34 -7.37 8.53 -14.66
C ARG A 34 -6.34 7.68 -15.42
N GLU A 35 -5.08 8.13 -15.46
CA GLU A 35 -3.98 7.36 -16.05
C GLU A 35 -3.73 6.05 -15.30
N LEU A 36 -3.69 6.10 -13.96
CA LEU A 36 -3.54 4.90 -13.12
C LEU A 36 -4.71 3.93 -13.30
N LEU A 37 -5.95 4.45 -13.34
CA LEU A 37 -7.14 3.63 -13.60
C LEU A 37 -7.09 2.98 -14.99
N ALA A 38 -6.62 3.69 -16.00
CA ALA A 38 -6.44 3.15 -17.35
C ALA A 38 -5.39 2.03 -17.37
N THR A 39 -4.28 2.19 -16.67
CA THR A 39 -3.24 1.16 -16.51
C THR A 39 -3.79 -0.13 -15.88
N PHE A 40 -4.70 -0.01 -14.93
CA PHE A 40 -5.39 -1.14 -14.30
C PHE A 40 -6.64 -1.63 -15.07
N ALA A 41 -6.92 -1.07 -16.25
CA ALA A 41 -8.11 -1.36 -17.03
C ALA A 41 -9.43 -1.15 -16.27
N ILE A 42 -9.48 -0.17 -15.37
CA ILE A 42 -10.68 0.18 -14.61
C ILE A 42 -11.47 1.26 -15.36
N GLY A 43 -12.67 0.89 -15.81
CA GLY A 43 -13.57 1.80 -16.54
C GLY A 43 -14.24 2.82 -15.61
N LEU A 44 -14.29 4.10 -16.05
CA LEU A 44 -14.89 5.19 -15.30
C LEU A 44 -16.42 5.07 -15.12
N SER A 45 -17.09 4.29 -15.97
CA SER A 45 -18.53 4.03 -15.92
C SER A 45 -18.93 2.82 -15.06
N LYS A 46 -17.96 2.15 -14.44
CA LYS A 46 -18.21 1.05 -13.51
C LYS A 46 -18.49 1.57 -12.10
N THR A 47 -19.15 0.72 -11.30
CA THR A 47 -19.32 0.92 -9.87
C THR A 47 -18.47 -0.09 -9.08
N PRO A 48 -18.06 0.19 -7.83
CA PRO A 48 -17.37 -0.78 -6.99
C PRO A 48 -18.13 -2.10 -6.81
N GLU A 49 -19.49 -2.08 -6.79
CA GLU A 49 -20.34 -3.28 -6.71
C GLU A 49 -20.11 -4.25 -7.89
N GLU A 50 -19.68 -3.73 -9.05
CA GLU A 50 -19.39 -4.53 -10.26
C GLU A 50 -17.95 -5.04 -10.34
N MET A 51 -17.14 -4.80 -9.30
CA MET A 51 -15.70 -5.09 -9.30
C MET A 51 -15.35 -6.29 -8.42
N SER A 52 -14.32 -7.02 -8.81
CA SER A 52 -13.67 -7.96 -7.91
C SER A 52 -12.91 -7.23 -6.78
N LYS A 53 -12.59 -7.91 -5.68
CA LYS A 53 -11.79 -7.34 -4.59
C LYS A 53 -10.49 -6.73 -5.14
N GLY A 54 -9.74 -7.46 -5.96
CA GLY A 54 -8.49 -6.96 -6.54
C GLY A 54 -8.66 -5.72 -7.44
N MET A 55 -9.82 -5.56 -8.11
CA MET A 55 -10.14 -4.33 -8.85
C MET A 55 -10.44 -3.16 -7.90
N ILE A 56 -11.13 -3.42 -6.80
CA ILE A 56 -11.40 -2.41 -5.77
C ILE A 56 -10.09 -1.93 -5.14
N ASP A 57 -9.18 -2.85 -4.80
CA ASP A 57 -7.87 -2.52 -4.23
C ASP A 57 -7.06 -1.64 -5.20
N LYS A 58 -7.03 -1.99 -6.49
CA LYS A 58 -6.38 -1.17 -7.55
C LYS A 58 -7.03 0.21 -7.71
N LEU A 59 -8.36 0.30 -7.62
CA LEU A 59 -9.07 1.58 -7.60
C LEU A 59 -8.66 2.44 -6.40
N GLN A 60 -8.63 1.87 -5.21
CA GLN A 60 -8.21 2.58 -3.99
C GLN A 60 -6.75 3.04 -4.05
N ILE A 61 -5.84 2.18 -4.54
CA ILE A 61 -4.44 2.54 -4.76
C ILE A 61 -4.33 3.72 -5.73
N SER A 62 -5.08 3.70 -6.85
CA SER A 62 -5.08 4.78 -7.84
C SER A 62 -5.52 6.12 -7.21
N LEU A 63 -6.57 6.10 -6.38
CA LEU A 63 -7.06 7.28 -5.67
C LEU A 63 -6.04 7.84 -4.67
N VAL A 64 -5.35 6.96 -3.94
CA VAL A 64 -4.36 7.36 -2.93
C VAL A 64 -3.06 7.85 -3.59
N MET A 65 -2.57 7.17 -4.63
CA MET A 65 -1.33 7.53 -5.33
C MET A 65 -1.48 8.78 -6.22
N ALA A 66 -2.70 9.14 -6.59
CA ALA A 66 -3.00 10.41 -7.25
C ALA A 66 -2.92 11.63 -6.32
N ARG A 67 -2.74 11.45 -5.01
CA ARG A 67 -2.50 12.51 -4.03
C ARG A 67 -1.02 12.91 -3.97
N ARG A 68 -0.75 14.17 -3.73
CA ARG A 68 0.61 14.67 -3.41
C ARG A 68 0.79 14.79 -1.90
N ALA A 69 0.49 13.71 -1.18
CA ALA A 69 0.53 13.69 0.27
C ALA A 69 1.96 13.76 0.81
N ARG A 70 2.11 14.21 2.06
CA ARG A 70 3.37 14.15 2.82
C ARG A 70 3.50 12.86 3.63
N LEU A 71 2.39 12.19 3.91
CA LEU A 71 2.33 10.93 4.62
C LEU A 71 1.31 10.03 3.93
N TYR A 72 1.74 8.84 3.53
CA TYR A 72 0.91 7.76 3.03
C TYR A 72 0.86 6.67 4.10
N LEU A 73 -0.33 6.28 4.49
CA LEU A 73 -0.57 5.13 5.38
C LEU A 73 -1.26 4.07 4.57
N LEU A 74 -0.61 2.93 4.35
CA LEU A 74 -1.13 1.84 3.52
C LEU A 74 -1.29 0.60 4.39
N ASP A 75 -2.51 0.10 4.48
CA ASP A 75 -2.86 -1.09 5.25
C ASP A 75 -3.16 -2.23 4.28
N GLU A 76 -2.29 -3.26 4.25
CA GLU A 76 -2.33 -4.39 3.35
C GLU A 76 -2.52 -4.03 1.86
N PRO A 77 -1.70 -3.13 1.27
CA PRO A 77 -1.98 -2.54 -0.05
C PRO A 77 -2.03 -3.53 -1.20
N ILE A 78 -1.49 -4.73 -1.04
CA ILE A 78 -1.47 -5.79 -2.07
C ILE A 78 -2.18 -7.08 -1.60
N GLY A 79 -2.88 -7.04 -0.46
CA GLY A 79 -3.49 -8.23 0.15
C GLY A 79 -4.53 -8.93 -0.74
N GLY A 80 -5.31 -8.17 -1.50
CA GLY A 80 -6.31 -8.68 -2.44
C GLY A 80 -5.85 -8.75 -3.90
N VAL A 81 -4.58 -8.41 -4.18
CA VAL A 81 -4.03 -8.43 -5.54
C VAL A 81 -3.49 -9.81 -5.88
N ASP A 82 -3.78 -10.28 -7.10
CA ASP A 82 -3.23 -11.55 -7.61
C ASP A 82 -1.70 -11.54 -7.59
N VAL A 83 -1.09 -12.67 -7.24
CA VAL A 83 0.38 -12.80 -7.08
C VAL A 83 1.15 -12.29 -8.30
N GLU A 84 0.69 -12.63 -9.51
CA GLU A 84 1.32 -12.18 -10.77
C GLU A 84 1.25 -10.66 -10.98
N ALA A 85 0.23 -10.00 -10.41
CA ALA A 85 0.03 -8.55 -10.56
C ALA A 85 0.67 -7.73 -9.43
N ARG A 86 1.12 -8.35 -8.32
CA ARG A 86 1.67 -7.65 -7.15
C ARG A 86 2.88 -6.80 -7.50
N GLU A 87 3.82 -7.36 -8.24
CA GLU A 87 5.03 -6.63 -8.62
C GLU A 87 4.69 -5.36 -9.42
N HIS A 88 3.79 -5.46 -10.38
CA HIS A 88 3.35 -4.31 -11.16
C HIS A 88 2.64 -3.25 -10.30
N VAL A 89 1.82 -3.67 -9.33
CA VAL A 89 1.17 -2.73 -8.38
C VAL A 89 2.20 -2.03 -7.51
N LEU A 90 3.22 -2.74 -7.05
CA LEU A 90 4.29 -2.17 -6.23
C LEU A 90 5.14 -1.17 -7.02
N ASP A 91 5.46 -1.47 -8.27
CA ASP A 91 6.17 -0.55 -9.16
C ASP A 91 5.35 0.74 -9.37
N LEU A 92 4.03 0.62 -9.60
CA LEU A 92 3.15 1.78 -9.71
C LEU A 92 3.08 2.61 -8.42
N ILE A 93 3.08 1.96 -7.24
CA ILE A 93 3.14 2.67 -5.96
C ILE A 93 4.43 3.48 -5.88
N LEU A 94 5.59 2.87 -6.19
CA LEU A 94 6.89 3.53 -6.13
C LEU A 94 7.03 4.67 -7.14
N GLU A 95 6.64 4.45 -8.39
CA GLU A 95 6.72 5.45 -9.46
C GLU A 95 5.85 6.67 -9.17
N ASN A 96 4.74 6.46 -8.45
CA ASN A 96 3.76 7.50 -8.16
C ASN A 96 3.86 8.07 -6.75
N PHE A 97 4.74 7.54 -5.92
CA PHE A 97 5.02 8.06 -4.59
C PHE A 97 5.63 9.48 -4.66
N ASN A 98 5.19 10.36 -3.76
CA ASN A 98 5.81 11.67 -3.61
C ASN A 98 7.19 11.53 -2.93
N PRO A 99 8.32 11.80 -3.61
CA PRO A 99 9.65 11.58 -3.05
C PRO A 99 9.97 12.49 -1.84
N LYS A 100 9.13 13.49 -1.57
CA LYS A 100 9.22 14.34 -0.37
C LYS A 100 8.27 13.90 0.75
N GLY A 101 7.55 12.80 0.55
CA GLY A 101 6.64 12.21 1.52
C GLY A 101 7.28 11.06 2.29
N THR A 102 6.55 10.56 3.27
CA THR A 102 6.85 9.32 3.99
C THR A 102 5.75 8.31 3.69
N MET A 103 6.11 7.05 3.48
CA MET A 103 5.17 5.95 3.33
C MET A 103 5.31 4.99 4.50
N LEU A 104 4.22 4.72 5.18
CA LEU A 104 4.12 3.69 6.21
C LEU A 104 3.21 2.58 5.70
N ILE A 105 3.76 1.38 5.59
CA ILE A 105 3.03 0.20 5.11
C ILE A 105 2.88 -0.77 6.27
N VAL A 106 1.65 -1.22 6.50
CA VAL A 106 1.34 -2.34 7.40
C VAL A 106 1.02 -3.54 6.53
N THR A 107 1.73 -4.65 6.70
CA THR A 107 1.52 -5.87 5.91
C THR A 107 2.08 -7.10 6.57
N HIS A 108 1.51 -8.24 6.25
CA HIS A 108 2.08 -9.57 6.55
C HIS A 108 2.79 -10.20 5.34
N LEU A 109 2.71 -9.57 4.15
CA LEU A 109 3.34 -10.03 2.90
C LEU A 109 4.75 -9.42 2.73
N ILE A 110 5.60 -9.62 3.74
CA ILE A 110 6.92 -8.97 3.82
C ILE A 110 7.78 -9.34 2.62
N HIS A 111 7.81 -10.63 2.26
CA HIS A 111 8.63 -11.13 1.14
C HIS A 111 8.38 -10.38 -0.17
N ASP A 112 7.13 -10.07 -0.46
CA ASP A 112 6.75 -9.43 -1.73
C ASP A 112 7.20 -7.97 -1.80
N ILE A 113 7.29 -7.27 -0.65
CA ILE A 113 7.50 -5.82 -0.60
C ILE A 113 8.74 -5.37 0.17
N GLU A 114 9.56 -6.29 0.68
CA GLU A 114 10.73 -5.95 1.52
C GLU A 114 11.76 -5.03 0.84
N ARG A 115 11.77 -5.00 -0.49
CA ARG A 115 12.63 -4.10 -1.28
C ARG A 115 12.26 -2.62 -1.15
N LEU A 116 11.05 -2.31 -0.63
CA LEU A 116 10.55 -0.96 -0.46
C LEU A 116 10.90 -0.35 0.90
N PHE A 117 11.40 -1.15 1.84
CA PHE A 117 11.57 -0.72 3.21
C PHE A 117 12.97 -0.18 3.50
N ASP A 118 13.06 1.09 3.85
CA ASP A 118 14.24 1.68 4.48
C ASP A 118 14.32 1.25 5.95
N ASP A 119 13.21 1.39 6.67
CA ASP A 119 13.08 1.12 8.09
C ASP A 119 11.95 0.12 8.39
N VAL A 120 12.08 -0.56 9.53
CA VAL A 120 11.09 -1.51 10.05
C VAL A 120 10.68 -1.10 11.46
N ILE A 121 9.38 -1.12 11.70
CA ILE A 121 8.78 -0.96 13.02
C ILE A 121 8.07 -2.25 13.37
N VAL A 122 8.49 -2.89 14.46
CA VAL A 122 7.83 -4.09 14.99
C VAL A 122 6.92 -3.67 16.13
N LEU A 123 5.64 -4.03 16.01
CA LEU A 123 4.62 -3.81 17.03
C LEU A 123 4.28 -5.11 17.74
N LYS A 124 4.26 -5.08 19.07
CA LYS A 124 3.84 -6.21 19.90
C LYS A 124 3.02 -5.69 21.08
N GLU A 125 1.86 -6.28 21.31
CA GLU A 125 0.95 -5.93 22.40
C GLU A 125 0.66 -4.41 22.51
N GLY A 126 0.51 -3.74 21.34
CA GLY A 126 0.24 -2.30 21.26
C GLY A 126 1.43 -1.38 21.57
N ARG A 127 2.65 -1.91 21.61
CA ARG A 127 3.89 -1.16 21.84
C ARG A 127 4.86 -1.34 20.68
N VAL A 128 5.68 -0.32 20.45
CA VAL A 128 6.84 -0.44 19.55
C VAL A 128 7.91 -1.25 20.29
N GLU A 129 8.20 -2.43 19.79
CA GLU A 129 9.24 -3.31 20.31
C GLU A 129 10.60 -3.00 19.68
N THR A 130 10.58 -2.75 18.36
CA THR A 130 11.80 -2.45 17.61
C THR A 130 11.49 -1.38 16.57
N PHE A 131 12.42 -0.44 16.40
CA PHE A 131 12.48 0.48 15.28
C PHE A 131 13.93 0.53 14.79
N THR A 132 14.19 0.04 13.57
CA THR A 132 15.54 -0.09 13.03
C THR A 132 15.54 -0.09 11.51
N ALA A 133 16.69 0.22 10.91
CA ALA A 133 16.88 0.10 9.48
C ALA A 133 16.77 -1.38 9.04
N SER A 134 16.12 -1.63 7.90
CA SER A 134 15.95 -2.98 7.34
C SER A 134 17.28 -3.67 7.08
N ASP A 135 18.29 -2.93 6.62
CA ASP A 135 19.64 -3.44 6.41
C ASP A 135 20.35 -3.85 7.71
N SER A 136 20.05 -3.18 8.83
CA SER A 136 20.59 -3.57 10.13
C SER A 136 20.04 -4.92 10.59
N LEU A 137 18.76 -5.19 10.36
CA LEU A 137 18.17 -6.49 10.66
C LEU A 137 18.79 -7.60 9.78
N ARG A 138 18.92 -7.36 8.48
CA ARG A 138 19.57 -8.30 7.57
C ARG A 138 21.03 -8.57 7.96
N ALA A 139 21.76 -7.54 8.38
CA ALA A 139 23.16 -7.70 8.84
C ALA A 139 23.28 -8.52 10.13
N GLN A 140 22.31 -8.35 11.06
CA GLN A 140 22.32 -9.02 12.36
C GLN A 140 21.89 -10.49 12.26
N TYR A 141 20.83 -10.80 11.51
CA TYR A 141 20.21 -12.13 11.47
C TYR A 141 20.50 -12.90 10.18
N GLY A 142 20.99 -12.24 9.14
CA GLY A 142 21.21 -12.80 7.82
C GLY A 142 19.95 -13.00 7.00
N GLY A 143 20.11 -13.30 5.70
CA GLY A 143 19.02 -13.63 4.80
C GLY A 143 18.12 -12.45 4.37
N SER A 144 16.89 -12.76 4.01
CA SER A 144 15.86 -11.78 3.68
C SER A 144 15.35 -11.05 4.93
N LEU A 145 14.64 -9.94 4.75
CA LEU A 145 14.02 -9.23 5.87
C LEU A 145 13.00 -10.11 6.61
N GLU A 146 12.25 -10.92 5.87
CA GLU A 146 11.29 -11.86 6.45
C GLU A 146 12.00 -12.92 7.32
N GLU A 147 13.14 -13.47 6.86
CA GLU A 147 13.93 -14.42 7.63
C GLU A 147 14.54 -13.80 8.88
N ALA A 148 15.06 -12.57 8.75
CA ALA A 148 15.60 -11.80 9.87
C ALA A 148 14.55 -11.54 10.96
N LEU A 149 13.34 -11.13 10.58
CA LEU A 149 12.22 -10.94 11.51
C LEU A 149 11.79 -12.26 12.18
N LYS A 150 11.71 -13.36 11.42
CA LYS A 150 11.42 -14.68 11.99
C LYS A 150 12.47 -15.13 12.99
N ALA A 151 13.76 -14.85 12.73
CA ALA A 151 14.85 -15.16 13.67
C ALA A 151 14.75 -14.32 14.94
N MET A 152 14.50 -13.01 14.82
CA MET A 152 14.30 -12.11 15.93
C MET A 152 13.16 -12.59 16.85
N PHE A 153 11.98 -12.90 16.30
CA PHE A 153 10.86 -13.41 17.08
C PHE A 153 11.11 -14.76 17.77
N ARG A 154 11.93 -15.65 17.16
CA ARG A 154 12.32 -16.91 17.80
C ARG A 154 13.25 -16.70 19.00
N GLU A 155 14.21 -15.78 18.92
CA GLU A 155 15.08 -15.43 20.03
C GLU A 155 14.30 -14.84 21.21
N GLU A 156 13.30 -14.02 20.93
CA GLU A 156 12.44 -13.44 21.97
C GLU A 156 11.56 -14.48 22.66
N ALA A 157 11.01 -15.42 21.90
CA ALA A 157 10.17 -16.50 22.44
C ALA A 157 10.98 -17.49 23.32
N ALA A 158 12.30 -17.51 23.20
CA ALA A 158 13.21 -18.36 23.96
C ALA A 158 13.71 -17.69 25.27
N ARG A 159 13.39 -16.43 25.51
CA ARG A 159 13.73 -15.66 26.73
C ARG A 159 12.59 -15.68 27.73
#